data_73a15f6d674f40e4613ad6a32b8fdd24
#
_entry.id   73a15f6d674f40e4613ad6a32b8fdd24
#
_cell.length_a   1.000
_cell.length_b   1.000
_cell.length_c   1.000
_cell.angle_alpha   90.00
_cell.angle_beta   90.00
_cell.angle_gamma   90.00
#
_symmetry.space_group_name_H-M   'P 1'
#
loop_
_entity.id
_entity.type
_entity.pdbx_description
1 polymer ?
#
loop_
_entity_poly.entity_id
_entity_poly.type
_entity_poly.pdbx_seq_one_letter_code
_entity_poly.pdbx_strand_id
1 'polypeptide(L)'
;MYAVGDDKLLIVATDRISAFDVILDDPIPGKGQVLTELTEFWLGKLAHILPNHSTGVRAEDVVAPDEVDQVRGRAVVVKRLKPILVEAVARGYLIGSGWKDYQDSGAVCGIRLPEGLSPQQAMAIGTA
;
A
#
# COMPACT_ATOMS: atom_id res chain seq x y z
N MET A 1 4.21 -6.38 -12.44
CA MET A 1 4.26 -4.99 -12.96
C MET A 1 4.90 -5.03 -14.34
N TYR A 2 4.35 -4.31 -15.30
CA TYR A 2 4.77 -4.31 -16.71
C TYR A 2 4.97 -2.87 -17.18
N ALA A 3 5.97 -2.64 -18.04
CA ALA A 3 6.20 -1.32 -18.61
C ALA A 3 5.14 -1.01 -19.68
N VAL A 4 4.64 0.23 -19.67
CA VAL A 4 3.72 0.75 -20.68
C VAL A 4 4.34 2.04 -21.22
N GLY A 5 5.00 1.94 -22.37
CA GLY A 5 5.88 2.99 -22.84
C GLY A 5 7.04 3.26 -21.90
N ASP A 6 7.57 4.48 -21.92
CA ASP A 6 8.74 4.86 -21.12
C ASP A 6 8.36 5.42 -19.73
N ASP A 7 7.16 5.94 -19.60
CA ASP A 7 6.72 6.78 -18.48
C ASP A 7 5.63 6.16 -17.61
N LYS A 8 5.12 4.96 -17.93
CA LYS A 8 4.01 4.30 -17.22
C LYS A 8 4.32 2.86 -16.87
N LEU A 9 3.57 2.35 -15.90
CA LEU A 9 3.56 0.95 -15.48
C LEU A 9 2.11 0.45 -15.40
N LEU A 10 1.89 -0.77 -15.86
CA LEU A 10 0.69 -1.55 -15.55
C LEU A 10 0.96 -2.37 -14.30
N ILE A 11 0.20 -2.14 -13.25
CA ILE A 11 0.26 -2.89 -12.00
C ILE A 11 -0.97 -3.79 -11.93
N VAL A 12 -0.75 -5.10 -11.86
CA VAL A 12 -1.81 -6.11 -11.75
C VAL A 12 -1.81 -6.66 -10.33
N ALA A 13 -2.92 -6.50 -9.62
CA ALA A 13 -3.16 -7.14 -8.33
C ALA A 13 -3.65 -8.56 -8.54
N THR A 14 -3.04 -9.51 -7.84
CA THR A 14 -3.38 -10.93 -7.94
C THR A 14 -4.15 -11.43 -6.72
N ASP A 15 -4.81 -12.56 -6.88
CA ASP A 15 -5.55 -13.22 -5.81
C ASP A 15 -4.65 -14.01 -4.85
N ARG A 16 -3.34 -14.07 -5.16
CA ARG A 16 -2.35 -14.73 -4.30
C ARG A 16 -2.24 -14.02 -2.95
N ILE A 17 -2.02 -14.79 -1.90
CA ILE A 17 -1.74 -14.30 -0.55
C ILE A 17 -0.38 -14.80 -0.10
N SER A 18 0.32 -13.99 0.67
CA SER A 18 1.54 -14.41 1.36
C SER A 18 1.45 -14.04 2.84
N ALA A 19 2.09 -14.87 3.67
CA ALA A 19 2.26 -14.61 5.09
C ALA A 19 3.67 -15.02 5.49
N PHE A 20 4.37 -14.20 6.27
CA PHE A 20 5.76 -14.44 6.69
C PHE A 20 6.71 -14.74 5.53
N ASP A 21 6.57 -13.98 4.42
CA ASP A 21 7.32 -14.14 3.16
C ASP A 21 7.10 -15.47 2.42
N VAL A 22 6.12 -16.27 2.84
CA VAL A 22 5.69 -17.50 2.17
C VAL A 22 4.43 -17.23 1.35
N ILE A 23 4.47 -17.54 0.06
CA ILE A 23 3.28 -17.51 -0.79
C ILE A 23 2.49 -18.78 -0.51
N LEU A 24 1.21 -18.62 -0.16
CA LEU A 24 0.30 -19.74 0.09
C LEU A 24 -0.20 -20.30 -1.24
N ASP A 25 -0.43 -21.61 -1.27
CA ASP A 25 -0.85 -22.33 -2.49
C ASP A 25 -2.26 -21.94 -2.94
N ASP A 26 -3.17 -21.71 -1.98
CA ASP A 26 -4.55 -21.35 -2.25
C ASP A 26 -4.72 -19.82 -2.40
N PRO A 27 -5.20 -19.34 -3.57
CA PRO A 27 -5.53 -17.94 -3.76
C PRO A 27 -6.85 -17.57 -3.07
N ILE A 28 -7.04 -16.29 -2.78
CA ILE A 28 -8.32 -15.74 -2.33
C ILE A 28 -9.04 -15.14 -3.53
N PRO A 29 -10.09 -15.79 -4.06
CA PRO A 29 -10.81 -15.34 -5.25
C PRO A 29 -11.33 -13.90 -5.08
N GLY A 30 -11.06 -13.04 -6.06
CA GLY A 30 -11.51 -11.64 -6.06
C GLY A 30 -10.66 -10.67 -5.22
N LYS A 31 -9.66 -11.14 -4.48
CA LYS A 31 -8.78 -10.29 -3.68
C LYS A 31 -8.14 -9.18 -4.51
N GLY A 32 -7.64 -9.50 -5.71
CA GLY A 32 -7.01 -8.52 -6.59
C GLY A 32 -7.97 -7.41 -7.00
N GLN A 33 -9.23 -7.71 -7.26
CA GLN A 33 -10.26 -6.74 -7.60
C GLN A 33 -10.57 -5.82 -6.41
N VAL A 34 -10.82 -6.38 -5.23
CA VAL A 34 -11.09 -5.60 -4.01
C VAL A 34 -9.93 -4.65 -3.69
N LEU A 35 -8.68 -5.11 -3.81
CA LEU A 35 -7.50 -4.27 -3.58
C LEU A 35 -7.40 -3.12 -4.58
N THR A 36 -7.72 -3.37 -5.84
CA THR A 36 -7.71 -2.33 -6.88
C THR A 36 -8.81 -1.30 -6.65
N GLU A 37 -10.04 -1.73 -6.38
CA GLU A 37 -11.16 -0.83 -6.07
C GLU A 37 -10.90 0.05 -4.85
N LEU A 38 -10.35 -0.52 -3.77
CA LEU A 38 -9.96 0.25 -2.58
C LEU A 38 -8.85 1.25 -2.90
N THR A 39 -7.89 0.87 -3.72
CA THR A 39 -6.80 1.76 -4.15
C THR A 39 -7.36 2.95 -4.93
N GLU A 40 -8.18 2.71 -5.94
CA GLU A 40 -8.79 3.77 -6.76
C GLU A 40 -9.69 4.69 -5.92
N PHE A 41 -10.50 4.11 -5.04
CA PHE A 41 -11.33 4.89 -4.11
C PHE A 41 -10.49 5.87 -3.28
N TRP A 42 -9.41 5.38 -2.64
CA TRP A 42 -8.59 6.23 -1.78
C TRP A 42 -7.75 7.23 -2.57
N LEU A 43 -7.22 6.87 -3.72
CA LEU A 43 -6.51 7.81 -4.60
C LEU A 43 -7.42 8.95 -5.04
N GLY A 44 -8.67 8.66 -5.41
CA GLY A 44 -9.65 9.67 -5.75
C GLY A 44 -10.03 10.55 -4.55
N LYS A 45 -10.32 9.93 -3.40
CA LYS A 45 -10.74 10.64 -2.19
C LYS A 45 -9.66 11.59 -1.64
N LEU A 46 -8.39 11.20 -1.74
CA LEU A 46 -7.26 11.96 -1.20
C LEU A 46 -6.58 12.87 -2.23
N ALA A 47 -7.04 12.92 -3.48
CA ALA A 47 -6.43 13.67 -4.57
C ALA A 47 -6.34 15.18 -4.29
N HIS A 48 -7.23 15.72 -3.45
CA HIS A 48 -7.21 17.13 -3.03
C HIS A 48 -6.12 17.44 -1.97
N ILE A 49 -5.58 16.41 -1.31
CA ILE A 49 -4.55 16.57 -0.27
C ILE A 49 -3.16 16.42 -0.89
N LEU A 50 -2.98 15.39 -1.75
CA LEU A 50 -1.67 15.06 -2.31
C LEU A 50 -1.82 14.54 -3.74
N PRO A 51 -0.99 15.01 -4.70
CA PRO A 51 -0.89 14.40 -6.01
C PRO A 51 -0.50 12.93 -5.90
N ASN A 52 -1.10 12.07 -6.72
CA ASN A 52 -0.81 10.65 -6.73
C ASN A 52 -0.28 10.18 -8.11
N HIS A 53 0.03 8.91 -8.20
CA HIS A 53 0.63 8.30 -9.39
C HIS A 53 -0.39 7.77 -10.42
N SER A 54 -1.70 7.87 -10.15
CA SER A 54 -2.72 7.45 -11.12
C SER A 54 -2.62 8.26 -12.42
N THR A 55 -2.86 7.58 -13.54
CA THR A 55 -2.89 8.23 -14.87
C THR A 55 -4.30 8.42 -15.40
N GLY A 56 -5.29 7.72 -14.85
CA GLY A 56 -6.64 7.64 -15.40
C GLY A 56 -6.75 6.81 -16.70
N VAL A 57 -5.65 6.24 -17.19
CA VAL A 57 -5.67 5.33 -18.35
C VAL A 57 -6.21 3.98 -17.90
N ARG A 58 -7.12 3.41 -18.67
CA ARG A 58 -7.70 2.10 -18.37
C ARG A 58 -6.69 1.00 -18.66
N ALA A 59 -6.67 -0.02 -17.82
CA ALA A 59 -5.77 -1.16 -17.99
C ALA A 59 -6.04 -1.94 -19.28
N GLU A 60 -7.32 -2.01 -19.66
CA GLU A 60 -7.77 -2.69 -20.88
C GLU A 60 -7.27 -2.03 -22.18
N ASP A 61 -6.95 -0.72 -22.13
CA ASP A 61 -6.52 0.03 -23.31
C ASP A 61 -5.01 -0.13 -23.60
N VAL A 62 -4.28 -0.80 -22.71
CA VAL A 62 -2.80 -0.94 -22.82
C VAL A 62 -2.34 -2.41 -22.92
N VAL A 63 -3.27 -3.35 -23.08
CA VAL A 63 -3.00 -4.78 -23.23
C VAL A 63 -3.58 -5.30 -24.55
N ALA A 64 -3.16 -6.49 -24.97
CA ALA A 64 -3.74 -7.14 -26.14
C ALA A 64 -5.21 -7.58 -25.88
N PRO A 65 -6.05 -7.70 -26.92
CA PRO A 65 -7.46 -8.05 -26.74
C PRO A 65 -7.71 -9.35 -25.99
N ASP A 66 -6.84 -10.34 -26.13
CA ASP A 66 -6.88 -11.63 -25.44
C ASP A 66 -6.40 -11.58 -23.99
N GLU A 67 -5.78 -10.48 -23.57
CA GLU A 67 -5.32 -10.25 -22.18
C GLU A 67 -6.29 -9.42 -21.34
N VAL A 68 -7.31 -8.81 -21.97
CA VAL A 68 -8.24 -7.89 -21.30
C VAL A 68 -8.89 -8.52 -20.05
N ASP A 69 -9.29 -9.77 -20.12
CA ASP A 69 -9.94 -10.44 -18.98
C ASP A 69 -8.98 -10.70 -17.80
N GLN A 70 -7.66 -10.71 -18.06
CA GLN A 70 -6.65 -10.87 -17.02
C GLN A 70 -6.42 -9.59 -16.20
N VAL A 71 -6.71 -8.43 -16.77
CA VAL A 71 -6.47 -7.12 -16.14
C VAL A 71 -7.73 -6.43 -15.65
N ARG A 72 -8.90 -6.81 -16.18
CA ARG A 72 -10.18 -6.15 -15.89
C ARG A 72 -10.49 -6.13 -14.39
N GLY A 73 -10.67 -4.92 -13.84
CA GLY A 73 -11.02 -4.67 -12.46
C GLY A 73 -9.92 -5.00 -11.42
N ARG A 74 -8.74 -5.46 -11.87
CA ARG A 74 -7.63 -5.82 -10.98
C ARG A 74 -6.28 -5.19 -11.34
N ALA A 75 -6.30 -4.23 -12.26
CA ALA A 75 -5.08 -3.58 -12.72
C ALA A 75 -5.26 -2.09 -12.86
N VAL A 76 -4.19 -1.34 -12.64
CA VAL A 76 -4.13 0.11 -12.79
C VAL A 76 -2.93 0.51 -13.63
N VAL A 77 -3.09 1.58 -14.44
CA VAL A 77 -1.99 2.19 -15.17
C VAL A 77 -1.52 3.43 -14.40
N VAL A 78 -0.28 3.41 -13.97
CA VAL A 78 0.29 4.44 -13.11
C VAL A 78 1.52 5.08 -13.74
N LYS A 79 1.89 6.28 -13.29
CA LYS A 79 3.14 6.93 -13.64
C LYS A 79 4.32 6.09 -13.16
N ARG A 80 5.33 5.94 -14.01
CA ARG A 80 6.60 5.31 -13.62
C ARG A 80 7.44 6.31 -12.84
N LEU A 81 7.39 6.21 -11.52
CA LEU A 81 8.11 7.08 -10.59
C LEU A 81 9.35 6.39 -10.06
N LYS A 82 10.35 7.19 -9.64
CA LYS A 82 11.50 6.70 -8.90
C LYS A 82 11.12 6.63 -7.41
N PRO A 83 11.03 5.45 -6.80
CA PRO A 83 10.68 5.33 -5.39
C PRO A 83 11.82 5.85 -4.51
N ILE A 84 11.46 6.46 -3.38
CA ILE A 84 12.37 6.67 -2.26
C ILE A 84 12.48 5.34 -1.53
N LEU A 85 13.71 4.82 -1.37
CA LEU A 85 13.94 3.50 -0.75
C LEU A 85 13.89 3.57 0.78
N VAL A 86 12.82 4.17 1.30
CA VAL A 86 12.52 4.29 2.73
C VAL A 86 11.05 3.96 2.93
N GLU A 87 10.76 3.01 3.80
CA GLU A 87 9.39 2.72 4.22
C GLU A 87 8.97 3.69 5.33
N ALA A 88 7.92 4.48 5.07
CA ALA A 88 7.30 5.35 6.06
C ALA A 88 6.03 4.67 6.58
N VAL A 89 6.01 4.33 7.88
CA VAL A 89 4.87 3.67 8.51
C VAL A 89 4.20 4.59 9.50
N ALA A 90 2.98 5.06 9.18
CA ALA A 90 2.12 5.77 10.13
C ALA A 90 1.25 4.76 10.88
N ARG A 91 1.32 4.76 12.21
CA ARG A 91 0.56 3.85 13.06
C ARG A 91 -0.38 4.64 13.95
N GLY A 92 -1.65 4.21 14.04
CA GLY A 92 -2.61 4.77 14.99
C GLY A 92 -2.39 4.28 16.44
N TYR A 93 -1.57 3.25 16.63
CA TYR A 93 -1.30 2.65 17.93
C TYR A 93 0.17 2.30 18.08
N LEU A 94 0.66 2.30 19.32
CA LEU A 94 2.04 1.90 19.62
C LEU A 94 2.11 0.36 19.69
N ILE A 95 2.39 -0.27 18.54
CA ILE A 95 2.45 -1.72 18.36
C ILE A 95 3.66 -2.15 17.52
N GLY A 96 3.96 -3.44 17.50
CA GLY A 96 5.02 -4.02 16.66
C GLY A 96 6.41 -3.50 17.02
N SER A 97 7.20 -3.12 16.02
CA SER A 97 8.57 -2.60 16.21
C SER A 97 8.61 -1.33 17.06
N GLY A 98 7.65 -0.41 16.89
CA GLY A 98 7.57 0.78 17.71
C GLY A 98 7.34 0.50 19.20
N TRP A 99 6.55 -0.51 19.54
CA TRP A 99 6.39 -0.94 20.93
C TRP A 99 7.70 -1.51 21.48
N LYS A 100 8.40 -2.30 20.70
CA LYS A 100 9.69 -2.87 21.12
C LYS A 100 10.73 -1.77 21.37
N ASP A 101 10.86 -0.80 20.46
CA ASP A 101 11.76 0.35 20.63
C ASP A 101 11.43 1.14 21.89
N TYR A 102 10.12 1.35 22.16
CA TYR A 102 9.67 2.03 23.38
C TYR A 102 10.03 1.27 24.64
N GLN A 103 9.85 -0.04 24.68
CA GLN A 103 10.24 -0.86 25.82
C GLN A 103 11.76 -0.79 26.11
N ASP A 104 12.57 -0.73 25.05
CA ASP A 104 14.02 -0.73 25.17
C ASP A 104 14.59 0.66 25.54
N SER A 105 13.97 1.75 25.07
CA SER A 105 14.56 3.09 25.16
C SER A 105 13.63 4.20 25.66
N GLY A 106 12.34 3.93 25.84
CA GLY A 106 11.32 4.95 26.10
C GLY A 106 11.06 5.88 24.91
N ALA A 107 11.53 5.53 23.73
CA ALA A 107 11.45 6.36 22.53
C ALA A 107 11.06 5.53 21.29
N VAL A 108 10.54 6.19 20.25
CA VAL A 108 10.31 5.59 18.93
C VAL A 108 10.92 6.51 17.88
N CYS A 109 11.76 5.97 17.01
CA CYS A 109 12.52 6.75 16.02
C CYS A 109 13.26 7.97 16.63
N GLY A 110 13.80 7.82 17.83
CA GLY A 110 14.50 8.89 18.55
C GLY A 110 13.62 9.91 19.25
N ILE A 111 12.29 9.82 19.14
CA ILE A 111 11.33 10.70 19.81
C ILE A 111 10.91 10.06 21.14
N ARG A 112 11.20 10.72 22.27
CA ARG A 112 10.76 10.27 23.58
C ARG A 112 9.24 10.30 23.70
N LEU A 113 8.66 9.24 24.24
CA LEU A 113 7.24 9.13 24.54
C LEU A 113 7.02 9.18 26.06
N PRO A 114 5.78 9.49 26.50
CA PRO A 114 5.43 9.45 27.92
C PRO A 114 5.74 8.10 28.57
N GLU A 115 6.10 8.11 29.85
CA GLU A 115 6.31 6.89 30.63
C GLU A 115 4.99 6.17 30.94
N GLY A 116 5.05 4.87 31.14
CA GLY A 116 3.91 4.06 31.58
C GLY A 116 2.91 3.68 30.50
N LEU A 117 3.26 3.82 29.22
CA LEU A 117 2.41 3.34 28.12
C LEU A 117 2.31 1.82 28.15
N SER A 118 1.12 1.29 27.87
CA SER A 118 0.86 -0.15 27.70
C SER A 118 0.52 -0.50 26.27
N PRO A 119 0.71 -1.78 25.84
CA PRO A 119 0.41 -2.22 24.49
C PRO A 119 -1.07 -2.03 24.10
N GLN A 120 -1.97 -1.99 25.08
CA GLN A 120 -3.41 -1.83 24.88
C GLN A 120 -3.85 -0.37 24.81
N GLN A 121 -2.97 0.58 25.11
CA GLN A 121 -3.32 2.00 25.03
C GLN A 121 -3.18 2.51 23.61
N ALA A 122 -4.31 2.89 23.02
CA ALA A 122 -4.34 3.64 21.78
C ALA A 122 -3.70 5.00 22.01
N MET A 123 -2.56 5.26 21.39
CA MET A 123 -2.02 6.62 21.31
C MET A 123 -2.19 7.10 19.88
N ALA A 124 -2.96 8.17 19.69
CA ALA A 124 -2.93 8.92 18.45
C ALA A 124 -1.51 9.53 18.33
N ILE A 125 -0.66 8.88 17.53
CA ILE A 125 0.64 9.43 17.18
C ILE A 125 0.38 10.50 16.12
N GLY A 126 0.36 11.75 16.56
CA GLY A 126 0.32 12.89 15.66
C GLY A 126 -0.91 13.78 15.78
N THR A 127 -0.99 14.52 16.85
CA THR A 127 -1.54 15.87 16.84
C THR A 127 -0.49 16.76 17.52
N ALA A 128 0.45 17.22 16.75
CA ALA A 128 1.21 18.43 17.07
C ALA A 128 1.02 19.40 15.92
#